data_ca63befdd22b7a2a9f94d8f52c77ef5c
#
_entry.id   ca63befdd22b7a2a9f94d8f52c77ef5c
#
_cell.length_a   1.000
_cell.length_b   1.000
_cell.length_c   1.000
_cell.angle_alpha   90.00
_cell.angle_beta   90.00
_cell.angle_gamma   90.00
#
_symmetry.space_group_name_H-M   'P 1'
#
loop_
_entity.id
_entity.type
_entity.pdbx_description
1 polymer ?
#
loop_
_entity_poly.entity_id
_entity_poly.type
_entity_poly.pdbx_seq_one_letter_code
_entity_poly.pdbx_strand_id
1 'polypeptide(L)'
;KTAIGLQAVDGLQTSDYLKDTAVKHIEGDISIDEVKKLINGYYQSKTARTLQDEETEEADKVSANIARILNEQSFAFSVAGFTSIHRRLFEEIFKFAGKIRDYDITKKEWVLRGDTVLYVNSEDLRRALEYDLEQEKTFSYQGLSMDDVVVHIAKFVSGIWQIHPFGEGNTRTTAVFTIKYLRSIGFDVNNDLFADNSWYFRNALVRANYRNVRKGVEPDMSFLIAFFRNLMMGENHDPTTANRTSRPNKYRTSTEHANRTTQCTTYSNHKSYRYRTVFIKSINGENRIKASPHFYNELSDTGYSKWFC
;
A
#
# COMPACT_ATOMS: atom_id res chain seq x y z
N LYS A 1 16.38 -3.00 -8.92
CA LYS A 1 16.38 -3.26 -7.47
C LYS A 1 14.97 -3.10 -6.88
N THR A 2 14.30 -1.95 -7.00
CA THR A 2 12.97 -1.66 -6.40
C THR A 2 11.93 -2.75 -6.66
N ALA A 3 11.81 -3.19 -7.90
CA ALA A 3 10.83 -4.20 -8.29
C ALA A 3 10.99 -5.52 -7.50
N ILE A 4 12.24 -5.95 -7.30
CA ILE A 4 12.59 -7.14 -6.53
C ILE A 4 12.39 -6.88 -5.03
N GLY A 5 12.88 -5.76 -4.52
CA GLY A 5 12.79 -5.42 -3.10
C GLY A 5 11.36 -5.27 -2.59
N LEU A 6 10.44 -4.74 -3.41
CA LEU A 6 9.03 -4.59 -3.05
C LEU A 6 8.31 -5.93 -2.78
N GLN A 7 8.85 -7.06 -3.21
CA GLN A 7 8.25 -8.36 -2.90
C GLN A 7 8.36 -8.68 -1.40
N ALA A 8 9.37 -8.14 -0.72
CA ALA A 8 9.57 -8.35 0.71
C ALA A 8 8.44 -7.78 1.60
N VAL A 9 7.61 -6.82 1.11
CA VAL A 9 6.47 -6.30 1.89
C VAL A 9 5.45 -7.40 2.22
N ASP A 10 5.34 -8.40 1.35
CA ASP A 10 4.46 -9.57 1.52
C ASP A 10 5.27 -10.84 1.86
N GLY A 11 6.54 -10.69 2.23
CA GLY A 11 7.41 -11.80 2.62
C GLY A 11 7.90 -12.67 1.49
N LEU A 12 7.67 -12.27 0.25
CA LEU A 12 8.04 -13.02 -0.95
C LEU A 12 9.51 -12.83 -1.31
N GLN A 13 10.09 -13.83 -1.98
CA GLN A 13 11.44 -13.80 -2.51
C GLN A 13 11.44 -14.18 -3.99
N THR A 14 12.23 -13.45 -4.77
CA THR A 14 12.41 -13.74 -6.19
C THR A 14 13.41 -14.89 -6.39
N SER A 15 13.25 -15.60 -7.52
CA SER A 15 14.18 -16.63 -7.96
C SER A 15 15.53 -16.04 -8.38
N ASP A 16 16.56 -16.88 -8.39
CA ASP A 16 17.83 -16.51 -9.01
C ASP A 16 17.69 -16.39 -10.53
N TYR A 17 16.80 -17.15 -11.14
CA TYR A 17 16.49 -17.02 -12.58
C TYR A 17 16.01 -15.61 -12.96
N LEU A 18 15.12 -14.99 -12.15
CA LEU A 18 14.73 -13.60 -12.36
C LEU A 18 15.93 -12.65 -12.19
N LYS A 19 16.78 -12.87 -11.17
CA LYS A 19 17.92 -11.99 -10.92
C LYS A 19 18.90 -12.01 -12.10
N ASP A 20 19.23 -13.19 -12.62
CA ASP A 20 20.09 -13.35 -13.80
C ASP A 20 19.46 -12.73 -15.05
N THR A 21 18.15 -12.93 -15.24
CA THR A 21 17.42 -12.32 -16.36
C THR A 21 17.37 -10.79 -16.23
N ALA A 22 17.23 -10.26 -15.02
CA ALA A 22 17.24 -8.83 -14.76
C ALA A 22 18.61 -8.18 -15.04
N VAL A 23 19.72 -8.90 -14.80
CA VAL A 23 21.07 -8.43 -15.16
C VAL A 23 21.14 -8.21 -16.67
N LYS A 24 20.74 -9.19 -17.49
CA LYS A 24 20.72 -9.08 -18.96
C LYS A 24 19.89 -7.89 -19.44
N HIS A 25 18.77 -7.62 -18.79
CA HIS A 25 17.95 -6.46 -19.09
C HIS A 25 18.65 -5.13 -18.75
N ILE A 26 19.34 -5.05 -17.60
CA ILE A 26 20.09 -3.86 -17.17
C ILE A 26 21.28 -3.60 -18.10
N GLU A 27 21.93 -4.64 -18.60
CA GLU A 27 23.03 -4.59 -19.57
C GLU A 27 22.54 -4.24 -20.99
N GLY A 28 21.24 -4.27 -21.23
CA GLY A 28 20.63 -3.94 -22.51
C GLY A 28 20.54 -5.10 -23.50
N ASP A 29 20.89 -6.29 -23.09
CA ASP A 29 20.86 -7.51 -23.95
C ASP A 29 19.44 -7.93 -24.31
N ILE A 30 18.49 -7.70 -23.40
CA ILE A 30 17.07 -8.05 -23.59
C ILE A 30 16.14 -6.94 -23.12
N SER A 31 15.00 -6.82 -23.79
CA SER A 31 13.92 -5.90 -23.43
C SER A 31 13.15 -6.38 -22.21
N ILE A 32 12.40 -5.48 -21.56
CA ILE A 32 11.51 -5.85 -20.43
C ILE A 32 10.40 -6.82 -20.85
N ASP A 33 9.95 -6.77 -22.09
CA ASP A 33 8.96 -7.71 -22.64
C ASP A 33 9.57 -9.10 -22.83
N GLU A 34 10.83 -9.18 -23.20
CA GLU A 34 11.57 -10.45 -23.26
C GLU A 34 11.79 -11.03 -21.87
N VAL A 35 12.11 -10.21 -20.86
CA VAL A 35 12.15 -10.64 -19.44
C VAL A 35 10.82 -11.32 -19.07
N LYS A 36 9.69 -10.67 -19.38
CA LYS A 36 8.36 -11.21 -19.07
C LYS A 36 8.12 -12.56 -19.77
N LYS A 37 8.48 -12.69 -21.05
CA LYS A 37 8.37 -13.93 -21.80
C LYS A 37 9.23 -15.05 -21.19
N LEU A 38 10.46 -14.76 -20.85
CA LEU A 38 11.39 -15.71 -20.25
C LEU A 38 10.88 -16.22 -18.89
N ILE A 39 10.39 -15.33 -18.02
CA ILE A 39 9.81 -15.68 -16.71
C ILE A 39 8.57 -16.58 -16.91
N ASN A 40 7.66 -16.21 -17.81
CA ASN A 40 6.49 -17.03 -18.10
C ASN A 40 6.88 -18.43 -18.62
N GLY A 41 7.82 -18.51 -19.56
CA GLY A 41 8.32 -19.78 -20.09
C GLY A 41 8.99 -20.64 -19.02
N TYR A 42 9.77 -20.04 -18.12
CA TYR A 42 10.40 -20.74 -17.01
C TYR A 42 9.38 -21.45 -16.12
N TYR A 43 8.30 -20.74 -15.71
CA TYR A 43 7.28 -21.34 -14.85
C TYR A 43 6.35 -22.31 -15.61
N GLN A 44 6.08 -22.08 -16.89
CA GLN A 44 5.31 -23.02 -17.73
C GLN A 44 6.03 -24.34 -17.97
N SER A 45 7.36 -24.35 -17.99
CA SER A 45 8.16 -25.56 -18.19
C SER A 45 8.25 -26.47 -16.95
N LYS A 46 7.87 -25.97 -15.77
CA LYS A 46 7.88 -26.77 -14.53
C LYS A 46 6.73 -27.77 -14.51
N THR A 47 7.06 -29.05 -14.53
CA THR A 47 6.09 -30.16 -14.53
C THR A 47 5.52 -30.47 -13.15
N ALA A 48 6.29 -30.19 -12.08
CA ALA A 48 5.85 -30.31 -10.68
C ALA A 48 6.01 -28.97 -10.00
N ARG A 49 4.98 -28.52 -9.27
CA ARG A 49 4.93 -27.23 -8.61
C ARG A 49 4.70 -27.41 -7.12
N THR A 50 5.50 -26.71 -6.32
CA THR A 50 5.37 -26.60 -4.88
C THR A 50 4.72 -25.26 -4.54
N LEU A 51 4.24 -25.09 -3.29
CA LEU A 51 3.78 -23.80 -2.80
C LEU A 51 4.89 -22.72 -2.85
N GLN A 52 6.14 -23.14 -2.63
CA GLN A 52 7.29 -22.24 -2.77
C GLN A 52 7.47 -21.77 -4.21
N ASP A 53 7.20 -22.63 -5.21
CA ASP A 53 7.25 -22.24 -6.61
C ASP A 53 6.16 -21.22 -6.96
N GLU A 54 4.95 -21.35 -6.39
CA GLU A 54 3.87 -20.37 -6.59
C GLU A 54 4.19 -18.99 -6.00
N GLU A 55 4.73 -18.96 -4.76
CA GLU A 55 5.19 -17.72 -4.13
C GLU A 55 6.32 -17.05 -4.93
N THR A 56 7.26 -17.84 -5.42
CA THR A 56 8.39 -17.34 -6.21
C THR A 56 7.94 -16.86 -7.58
N GLU A 57 6.99 -17.57 -8.22
CA GLU A 57 6.39 -17.15 -9.50
C GLU A 57 5.66 -15.80 -9.34
N GLU A 58 4.86 -15.64 -8.27
CA GLU A 58 4.22 -14.36 -7.98
C GLU A 58 5.27 -13.25 -7.87
N ALA A 59 6.32 -13.48 -7.05
CA ALA A 59 7.38 -12.49 -6.85
C ALA A 59 8.07 -12.10 -8.16
N ASP A 60 8.40 -13.07 -9.00
CA ASP A 60 9.10 -12.87 -10.26
C ASP A 60 8.25 -12.11 -11.27
N LYS A 61 7.02 -12.55 -11.51
CA LYS A 61 6.10 -11.92 -12.46
C LYS A 61 5.75 -10.50 -12.03
N VAL A 62 5.44 -10.30 -10.75
CA VAL A 62 5.12 -8.97 -10.21
C VAL A 62 6.34 -8.05 -10.28
N SER A 63 7.56 -8.56 -10.06
CA SER A 63 8.79 -7.76 -10.23
C SER A 63 8.96 -7.27 -11.66
N ALA A 64 8.77 -8.13 -12.66
CA ALA A 64 8.83 -7.73 -14.08
C ALA A 64 7.76 -6.67 -14.40
N ASN A 65 6.53 -6.84 -13.89
CA ASN A 65 5.45 -5.88 -14.09
C ASN A 65 5.74 -4.53 -13.41
N ILE A 66 6.28 -4.52 -12.18
CA ILE A 66 6.70 -3.28 -11.51
C ILE A 66 7.77 -2.55 -12.33
N ALA A 67 8.80 -3.25 -12.80
CA ALA A 67 9.87 -2.65 -13.60
C ALA A 67 9.30 -2.00 -14.85
N ARG A 68 8.40 -2.67 -15.59
CA ARG A 68 7.72 -2.12 -16.76
C ARG A 68 6.94 -0.84 -16.43
N ILE A 69 6.09 -0.86 -15.37
CA ILE A 69 5.26 0.28 -15.00
C ILE A 69 6.10 1.48 -14.57
N LEU A 70 7.19 1.26 -13.82
CA LEU A 70 8.05 2.33 -13.34
C LEU A 70 8.91 2.97 -14.44
N ASN A 71 9.15 2.26 -15.55
CA ASN A 71 9.85 2.79 -16.73
C ASN A 71 8.96 3.62 -17.65
N GLU A 72 7.64 3.49 -17.55
CA GLU A 72 6.71 4.27 -18.34
C GLU A 72 6.58 5.70 -17.83
N GLN A 73 6.52 6.67 -18.73
CA GLN A 73 6.30 8.09 -18.37
C GLN A 73 4.84 8.37 -18.02
N SER A 74 3.90 7.65 -18.64
CA SER A 74 2.47 7.87 -18.44
C SER A 74 2.04 7.57 -17.02
N PHE A 75 1.25 8.46 -16.44
CA PHE A 75 0.65 8.31 -15.12
C PHE A 75 -0.73 8.96 -15.07
N ALA A 76 -1.72 8.25 -14.54
CA ALA A 76 -3.07 8.77 -14.32
C ALA A 76 -3.35 8.87 -12.83
N PHE A 77 -3.43 10.10 -12.32
CA PHE A 77 -3.79 10.37 -10.93
C PHE A 77 -5.31 10.34 -10.77
N SER A 78 -5.85 9.13 -10.59
CA SER A 78 -7.29 8.85 -10.48
C SER A 78 -7.54 7.46 -9.91
N VAL A 79 -8.78 7.18 -9.50
CA VAL A 79 -9.20 5.82 -9.10
C VAL A 79 -8.94 4.81 -10.22
N ALA A 80 -9.25 5.18 -11.48
CA ALA A 80 -8.98 4.33 -12.64
C ALA A 80 -7.47 4.06 -12.81
N GLY A 81 -6.62 5.08 -12.59
CA GLY A 81 -5.16 4.93 -12.61
C GLY A 81 -4.66 4.01 -11.50
N PHE A 82 -5.16 4.20 -10.27
CA PHE A 82 -4.79 3.37 -9.13
C PHE A 82 -5.19 1.89 -9.33
N THR A 83 -6.42 1.63 -9.77
CA THR A 83 -6.90 0.27 -10.06
C THR A 83 -6.19 -0.33 -11.28
N SER A 84 -5.82 0.47 -12.28
CA SER A 84 -5.03 0.03 -13.42
C SER A 84 -3.63 -0.42 -13.02
N ILE A 85 -2.96 0.30 -12.10
CA ILE A 85 -1.67 -0.14 -11.54
C ILE A 85 -1.83 -1.51 -10.89
N HIS A 86 -2.80 -1.69 -10.00
CA HIS A 86 -3.05 -3.00 -9.38
C HIS A 86 -3.31 -4.09 -10.43
N ARG A 87 -4.17 -3.83 -11.42
CA ARG A 87 -4.45 -4.80 -12.48
C ARG A 87 -3.18 -5.23 -13.20
N ARG A 88 -2.34 -4.29 -13.60
CA ARG A 88 -1.11 -4.53 -14.37
C ARG A 88 0.00 -5.16 -13.54
N LEU A 89 0.02 -4.90 -12.22
CA LEU A 89 0.95 -5.58 -11.30
C LEU A 89 0.64 -7.06 -11.18
N PHE A 90 -0.65 -7.41 -11.09
CA PHE A 90 -1.12 -8.74 -10.71
C PHE A 90 -1.88 -9.48 -11.82
N GLU A 91 -1.82 -8.99 -13.07
CA GLU A 91 -2.34 -9.75 -14.21
C GLU A 91 -1.68 -11.13 -14.28
N GLU A 92 -2.46 -12.16 -14.58
CA GLU A 92 -2.05 -13.58 -14.59
C GLU A 92 -1.69 -14.16 -13.20
N ILE A 93 -1.74 -13.37 -12.13
CA ILE A 93 -1.50 -13.81 -10.75
C ILE A 93 -2.82 -13.92 -9.98
N PHE A 94 -3.58 -12.81 -9.93
CA PHE A 94 -4.85 -12.79 -9.20
C PHE A 94 -6.04 -12.67 -10.17
N LYS A 95 -7.04 -13.53 -10.01
CA LYS A 95 -8.30 -13.45 -10.77
C LYS A 95 -9.05 -12.12 -10.54
N PHE A 96 -8.77 -11.46 -9.42
CA PHE A 96 -9.35 -10.17 -9.04
C PHE A 96 -8.42 -8.97 -9.35
N ALA A 97 -7.37 -9.14 -10.15
CA ALA A 97 -6.45 -8.06 -10.48
C ALA A 97 -7.20 -6.82 -11.01
N GLY A 98 -7.02 -5.66 -10.34
CA GLY A 98 -7.70 -4.41 -10.65
C GLY A 98 -9.15 -4.28 -10.17
N LYS A 99 -9.70 -5.30 -9.53
CA LYS A 99 -11.07 -5.25 -9.00
C LYS A 99 -11.06 -4.80 -7.54
N ILE A 100 -11.82 -3.77 -7.24
CA ILE A 100 -12.10 -3.35 -5.86
C ILE A 100 -12.91 -4.47 -5.20
N ARG A 101 -12.52 -4.86 -3.97
CA ARG A 101 -13.23 -5.90 -3.21
C ARG A 101 -14.65 -5.45 -2.85
N ASP A 102 -15.55 -6.41 -2.74
CA ASP A 102 -16.95 -6.27 -2.34
C ASP A 102 -17.26 -6.91 -0.98
N TYR A 103 -16.21 -7.23 -0.22
CA TYR A 103 -16.27 -7.84 1.11
C TYR A 103 -15.31 -7.15 2.08
N ASP A 104 -15.62 -7.19 3.37
CA ASP A 104 -14.77 -6.65 4.42
C ASP A 104 -13.60 -7.58 4.74
N ILE A 105 -12.47 -7.00 5.11
CA ILE A 105 -11.26 -7.73 5.42
C ILE A 105 -10.72 -7.37 6.80
N THR A 106 -10.07 -8.35 7.40
CA THR A 106 -9.28 -8.19 8.61
C THR A 106 -7.95 -8.91 8.41
N LYS A 107 -6.84 -8.22 8.62
CA LYS A 107 -5.49 -8.80 8.50
C LYS A 107 -4.78 -8.72 9.84
N LYS A 108 -4.24 -9.85 10.28
CA LYS A 108 -3.36 -9.89 11.46
C LYS A 108 -2.01 -9.32 11.08
N GLU A 109 -1.64 -8.20 11.70
CA GLU A 109 -0.39 -7.54 11.42
C GLU A 109 0.70 -8.02 12.38
N TRP A 110 1.78 -8.55 11.81
CA TRP A 110 2.89 -9.08 12.59
C TRP A 110 3.53 -8.02 13.51
N VAL A 111 3.76 -6.81 12.99
CA VAL A 111 4.33 -5.69 13.76
C VAL A 111 3.46 -5.28 14.94
N LEU A 112 2.17 -5.60 14.91
CA LEU A 112 1.20 -5.38 15.98
C LEU A 112 0.99 -6.63 16.87
N ARG A 113 1.87 -7.64 16.75
CA ARG A 113 1.75 -8.92 17.48
C ARG A 113 0.43 -9.65 17.24
N GLY A 114 -0.09 -9.56 16.02
CA GLY A 114 -1.33 -10.23 15.60
C GLY A 114 -2.59 -9.37 15.77
N ASP A 115 -2.47 -8.14 16.22
CA ASP A 115 -3.55 -7.16 16.15
C ASP A 115 -3.74 -6.66 14.71
N THR A 116 -4.79 -5.87 14.42
CA THR A 116 -5.18 -5.46 13.08
C THR A 116 -5.31 -3.95 12.97
N VAL A 117 -5.12 -3.43 11.75
CA VAL A 117 -5.55 -2.09 11.35
C VAL A 117 -7.02 -2.15 10.94
N LEU A 118 -7.77 -1.11 11.22
CA LEU A 118 -9.13 -0.95 10.72
C LEU A 118 -9.08 -0.42 9.28
N TYR A 119 -9.53 -1.25 8.34
CA TYR A 119 -9.64 -0.90 6.93
C TYR A 119 -11.04 -0.34 6.62
N VAL A 120 -11.16 0.38 5.50
CA VAL A 120 -12.44 0.91 5.04
C VAL A 120 -13.38 -0.24 4.66
N ASN A 121 -14.68 -0.12 5.01
CA ASN A 121 -15.70 -1.09 4.66
C ASN A 121 -15.88 -1.20 3.14
N SER A 122 -16.25 -2.38 2.67
CA SER A 122 -16.38 -2.67 1.23
C SER A 122 -17.32 -1.72 0.49
N GLU A 123 -18.41 -1.31 1.12
CA GLU A 123 -19.41 -0.38 0.55
C GLU A 123 -18.84 1.03 0.29
N ASP A 124 -17.83 1.44 1.05
CA ASP A 124 -17.28 2.80 1.02
C ASP A 124 -15.97 2.93 0.22
N LEU A 125 -15.37 1.83 -0.23
CA LEU A 125 -14.02 1.81 -0.81
C LEU A 125 -13.85 2.78 -1.98
N ARG A 126 -14.76 2.72 -2.96
CA ARG A 126 -14.69 3.58 -4.14
C ARG A 126 -14.82 5.04 -3.75
N ARG A 127 -15.80 5.37 -2.93
CA ARG A 127 -16.05 6.74 -2.45
C ARG A 127 -14.86 7.27 -1.65
N ALA A 128 -14.24 6.45 -0.80
CA ALA A 128 -13.07 6.83 -0.04
C ALA A 128 -11.86 7.12 -0.96
N LEU A 129 -11.64 6.28 -1.98
CA LEU A 129 -10.58 6.52 -2.98
C LEU A 129 -10.82 7.80 -3.77
N GLU A 130 -12.03 8.00 -4.28
CA GLU A 130 -12.42 9.21 -5.02
C GLU A 130 -12.19 10.45 -4.16
N TYR A 131 -12.64 10.41 -2.91
CA TYR A 131 -12.48 11.50 -1.97
C TYR A 131 -11.00 11.85 -1.72
N ASP A 132 -10.16 10.87 -1.34
CA ASP A 132 -8.76 11.13 -1.01
C ASP A 132 -7.96 11.62 -2.22
N LEU A 133 -8.20 11.03 -3.40
CA LEU A 133 -7.54 11.46 -4.63
C LEU A 133 -7.96 12.87 -5.05
N GLU A 134 -9.24 13.24 -4.89
CA GLU A 134 -9.70 14.59 -5.24
C GLU A 134 -9.19 15.63 -4.23
N GLN A 135 -9.13 15.31 -2.94
CA GLN A 135 -8.51 16.19 -1.94
C GLN A 135 -7.04 16.44 -2.27
N GLU A 136 -6.29 15.42 -2.63
CA GLU A 136 -4.88 15.54 -3.00
C GLU A 136 -4.70 16.33 -4.30
N LYS A 137 -5.53 16.08 -5.31
CA LYS A 137 -5.48 16.79 -6.60
C LYS A 137 -5.72 18.28 -6.48
N THR A 138 -6.57 18.69 -5.53
CA THR A 138 -6.88 20.10 -5.26
C THR A 138 -5.94 20.74 -4.24
N PHE A 139 -5.06 19.96 -3.63
CA PHE A 139 -4.10 20.45 -2.66
C PHE A 139 -3.01 21.30 -3.31
N SER A 140 -2.68 22.44 -2.69
CA SER A 140 -1.62 23.32 -3.17
C SER A 140 -0.35 23.14 -2.34
N TYR A 141 0.72 22.79 -3.01
CA TYR A 141 2.08 22.72 -2.43
C TYR A 141 2.79 24.09 -2.38
N GLN A 142 2.20 25.12 -2.99
CA GLN A 142 2.83 26.43 -3.08
C GLN A 142 3.03 27.06 -1.70
N GLY A 143 4.26 27.50 -1.43
CA GLY A 143 4.62 28.18 -0.16
C GLY A 143 4.82 27.26 1.04
N LEU A 144 4.71 25.94 0.88
CA LEU A 144 5.01 24.99 1.93
C LEU A 144 6.52 24.77 2.10
N SER A 145 6.95 24.54 3.33
CA SER A 145 8.29 24.02 3.59
C SER A 145 8.39 22.56 3.13
N MET A 146 9.60 22.07 2.87
CA MET A 146 9.80 20.64 2.55
C MET A 146 9.33 19.72 3.69
N ASP A 147 9.46 20.15 4.94
CA ASP A 147 8.94 19.40 6.08
C ASP A 147 7.42 19.25 6.03
N ASP A 148 6.69 20.33 5.70
CA ASP A 148 5.23 20.29 5.56
C ASP A 148 4.82 19.42 4.37
N VAL A 149 5.55 19.50 3.25
CA VAL A 149 5.33 18.64 2.08
C VAL A 149 5.50 17.16 2.44
N VAL A 150 6.58 16.81 3.12
CA VAL A 150 6.83 15.42 3.55
C VAL A 150 5.74 14.92 4.49
N VAL A 151 5.33 15.73 5.47
CA VAL A 151 4.24 15.38 6.40
C VAL A 151 2.93 15.20 5.65
N HIS A 152 2.63 16.06 4.68
CA HIS A 152 1.42 15.95 3.85
C HIS A 152 1.42 14.67 3.02
N ILE A 153 2.51 14.40 2.29
CA ILE A 153 2.67 13.19 1.46
C ILE A 153 2.54 11.92 2.34
N ALA A 154 3.17 11.89 3.51
CA ALA A 154 3.06 10.76 4.42
C ALA A 154 1.61 10.51 4.83
N LYS A 155 0.84 11.57 5.14
CA LYS A 155 -0.58 11.48 5.49
C LYS A 155 -1.43 10.99 4.33
N PHE A 156 -1.22 11.53 3.13
CA PHE A 156 -1.93 11.11 1.93
C PHE A 156 -1.69 9.63 1.61
N VAL A 157 -0.44 9.19 1.56
CA VAL A 157 -0.08 7.81 1.27
C VAL A 157 -0.60 6.84 2.34
N SER A 158 -0.54 7.25 3.62
CA SER A 158 -1.14 6.50 4.72
C SER A 158 -2.65 6.32 4.56
N GLY A 159 -3.38 7.38 4.19
CA GLY A 159 -4.83 7.34 3.94
C GLY A 159 -5.19 6.40 2.79
N ILE A 160 -4.54 6.55 1.63
CA ILE A 160 -4.75 5.67 0.46
C ILE A 160 -4.48 4.20 0.82
N TRP A 161 -3.41 3.92 1.57
CA TRP A 161 -3.10 2.55 1.98
C TRP A 161 -4.16 1.99 2.96
N GLN A 162 -4.66 2.80 3.90
CA GLN A 162 -5.69 2.38 4.87
C GLN A 162 -7.02 2.01 4.21
N ILE A 163 -7.35 2.63 3.08
CA ILE A 163 -8.55 2.24 2.32
C ILE A 163 -8.50 0.76 1.97
N HIS A 164 -7.34 0.24 1.60
CA HIS A 164 -7.10 -1.18 1.35
C HIS A 164 -8.10 -1.80 0.36
N PRO A 165 -8.23 -1.25 -0.86
CA PRO A 165 -9.35 -1.55 -1.74
C PRO A 165 -9.30 -2.92 -2.41
N PHE A 166 -8.17 -3.63 -2.33
CA PHE A 166 -8.00 -4.93 -2.99
C PHE A 166 -7.91 -6.06 -1.97
N GLY A 167 -8.22 -7.29 -2.41
CA GLY A 167 -8.06 -8.47 -1.55
C GLY A 167 -6.61 -8.73 -1.16
N GLU A 168 -5.67 -8.50 -2.09
CA GLU A 168 -4.22 -8.65 -1.86
C GLU A 168 -3.44 -7.60 -2.67
N GLY A 169 -2.14 -7.41 -2.40
CA GLY A 169 -1.24 -6.54 -3.17
C GLY A 169 -1.39 -5.03 -2.91
N ASN A 170 -2.13 -4.62 -1.88
CA ASN A 170 -2.37 -3.20 -1.58
C ASN A 170 -1.08 -2.42 -1.31
N THR A 171 -0.13 -2.96 -0.55
CA THR A 171 1.12 -2.26 -0.22
C THR A 171 1.99 -2.06 -1.45
N ARG A 172 2.14 -3.08 -2.31
CA ARG A 172 2.91 -2.99 -3.56
C ARG A 172 2.28 -1.98 -4.53
N THR A 173 0.94 -1.99 -4.63
CA THR A 173 0.20 -1.01 -5.45
C THR A 173 0.40 0.41 -4.93
N THR A 174 0.26 0.63 -3.62
CA THR A 174 0.47 1.93 -2.99
C THR A 174 1.89 2.43 -3.21
N ALA A 175 2.92 1.57 -3.06
CA ALA A 175 4.31 1.95 -3.31
C ALA A 175 4.54 2.38 -4.76
N VAL A 176 4.09 1.60 -5.74
CA VAL A 176 4.24 1.92 -7.16
C VAL A 176 3.48 3.20 -7.53
N PHE A 177 2.26 3.36 -7.05
CA PHE A 177 1.47 4.58 -7.23
C PHE A 177 2.19 5.80 -6.64
N THR A 178 2.71 5.69 -5.42
CA THR A 178 3.43 6.76 -4.73
C THR A 178 4.68 7.19 -5.50
N ILE A 179 5.49 6.23 -5.99
CA ILE A 179 6.68 6.54 -6.80
C ILE A 179 6.29 7.33 -8.05
N LYS A 180 5.26 6.86 -8.77
CA LYS A 180 4.80 7.55 -9.99
C LYS A 180 4.19 8.92 -9.68
N TYR A 181 3.45 9.03 -8.59
CA TYR A 181 2.89 10.30 -8.15
C TYR A 181 3.98 11.32 -7.82
N LEU A 182 4.93 10.97 -6.97
CA LEU A 182 6.03 11.86 -6.60
C LEU A 182 6.83 12.33 -7.82
N ARG A 183 7.11 11.43 -8.78
CA ARG A 183 7.75 11.79 -10.05
C ARG A 183 6.90 12.75 -10.87
N SER A 184 5.59 12.58 -10.90
CA SER A 184 4.68 13.44 -11.67
C SER A 184 4.57 14.86 -11.12
N ILE A 185 4.88 15.07 -9.85
CA ILE A 185 4.92 16.39 -9.20
C ILE A 185 6.35 16.92 -9.06
N GLY A 186 7.33 16.30 -9.72
CA GLY A 186 8.68 16.83 -9.91
C GLY A 186 9.74 16.33 -8.91
N PHE A 187 9.42 15.37 -8.04
CA PHE A 187 10.45 14.78 -7.19
C PHE A 187 11.28 13.73 -7.92
N ASP A 188 12.59 13.83 -7.79
CA ASP A 188 13.51 12.77 -8.20
C ASP A 188 13.55 11.70 -7.11
N VAL A 189 12.68 10.70 -7.25
CA VAL A 189 12.57 9.61 -6.30
C VAL A 189 13.55 8.51 -6.67
N ASN A 190 14.60 8.36 -5.86
CA ASN A 190 15.48 7.21 -5.93
C ASN A 190 14.73 5.96 -5.42
N ASN A 191 14.54 5.01 -6.31
CA ASN A 191 13.80 3.78 -6.01
C ASN A 191 14.54 2.84 -5.04
N ASP A 192 15.84 3.00 -4.82
CA ASP A 192 16.64 2.10 -3.98
C ASP A 192 16.13 2.07 -2.54
N LEU A 193 15.61 3.19 -2.03
CA LEU A 193 15.03 3.22 -0.69
C LEU A 193 13.85 2.25 -0.51
N PHE A 194 12.96 2.18 -1.50
CA PHE A 194 11.89 1.19 -1.49
C PHE A 194 12.42 -0.24 -1.62
N ALA A 195 13.52 -0.44 -2.36
CA ALA A 195 14.14 -1.75 -2.49
C ALA A 195 14.69 -2.27 -1.17
N ASP A 196 15.44 -1.41 -0.48
CA ASP A 196 16.19 -1.82 0.72
C ASP A 196 15.33 -1.76 1.99
N ASN A 197 14.28 -0.92 1.98
CA ASN A 197 13.44 -0.64 3.15
C ASN A 197 11.94 -0.92 2.92
N SER A 198 11.60 -1.82 2.01
CA SER A 198 10.20 -2.15 1.70
C SER A 198 9.43 -2.69 2.90
N TRP A 199 10.07 -3.52 3.71
CA TRP A 199 9.51 -4.03 4.96
C TRP A 199 9.29 -2.92 6.00
N TYR A 200 10.25 -2.00 6.11
CA TYR A 200 10.08 -0.82 6.96
C TYR A 200 8.90 0.04 6.50
N PHE A 201 8.79 0.32 5.20
CA PHE A 201 7.68 1.08 4.63
C PHE A 201 6.32 0.46 4.98
N ARG A 202 6.18 -0.86 4.80
CA ARG A 202 4.96 -1.57 5.20
C ARG A 202 4.64 -1.41 6.68
N ASN A 203 5.62 -1.63 7.55
CA ASN A 203 5.43 -1.51 8.99
C ASN A 203 5.13 -0.08 9.44
N ALA A 204 5.72 0.91 8.79
CA ALA A 204 5.43 2.32 9.02
C ALA A 204 3.97 2.66 8.66
N LEU A 205 3.46 2.14 7.53
CA LEU A 205 2.05 2.28 7.14
C LEU A 205 1.11 1.64 8.17
N VAL A 206 1.44 0.44 8.66
CA VAL A 206 0.66 -0.25 9.70
C VAL A 206 0.62 0.60 10.97
N ARG A 207 1.76 1.10 11.47
CA ARG A 207 1.83 1.92 12.69
C ARG A 207 1.12 3.25 12.55
N ALA A 208 1.21 3.87 11.37
CA ALA A 208 0.53 5.13 11.05
C ALA A 208 -1.00 5.01 11.09
N ASN A 209 -1.54 3.80 10.99
CA ASN A 209 -2.99 3.54 10.94
C ASN A 209 -3.50 2.65 12.09
N TYR A 210 -2.62 2.25 13.01
CA TYR A 210 -3.03 1.41 14.13
C TYR A 210 -3.44 2.23 15.34
N ARG A 211 -4.66 1.99 15.81
CA ARG A 211 -5.20 2.55 17.05
C ARG A 211 -5.77 1.45 17.93
N ASN A 212 -5.44 1.48 19.20
CA ASN A 212 -6.03 0.60 20.19
C ASN A 212 -6.34 1.36 21.48
N VAL A 213 -7.56 1.85 21.58
CA VAL A 213 -8.03 2.68 22.71
C VAL A 213 -7.88 1.94 24.05
N ARG A 214 -8.16 0.61 24.07
CA ARG A 214 -8.05 -0.17 25.32
C ARG A 214 -6.63 -0.30 25.83
N LYS A 215 -5.65 -0.24 24.93
CA LYS A 215 -4.21 -0.30 25.25
C LYS A 215 -3.56 1.09 25.31
N GLY A 216 -4.33 2.16 25.10
CA GLY A 216 -3.80 3.53 25.05
C GLY A 216 -2.84 3.76 23.88
N VAL A 217 -3.03 3.04 22.75
CA VAL A 217 -2.16 3.16 21.58
C VAL A 217 -2.82 4.05 20.54
N GLU A 218 -2.15 5.14 20.19
CA GLU A 218 -2.55 6.05 19.11
C GLU A 218 -1.71 5.80 17.83
N PRO A 219 -2.22 6.19 16.64
CA PRO A 219 -1.48 6.13 15.40
C PRO A 219 -0.15 6.89 15.46
N ASP A 220 0.91 6.27 14.96
CA ASP A 220 2.25 6.84 14.95
C ASP A 220 2.75 7.04 13.52
N MET A 221 2.70 8.30 13.06
CA MET A 221 3.17 8.72 11.74
C MET A 221 4.69 8.93 11.67
N SER A 222 5.40 8.98 12.79
CA SER A 222 6.81 9.36 12.85
C SER A 222 7.69 8.48 11.94
N PHE A 223 7.43 7.19 11.90
CA PHE A 223 8.15 6.24 11.06
C PHE A 223 7.92 6.47 9.57
N LEU A 224 6.69 6.75 9.18
CA LEU A 224 6.37 7.00 7.77
C LEU A 224 6.92 8.37 7.31
N ILE A 225 6.87 9.37 8.17
CA ILE A 225 7.50 10.68 7.92
C ILE A 225 9.02 10.51 7.76
N ALA A 226 9.69 9.75 8.64
CA ALA A 226 11.12 9.47 8.51
C ALA A 226 11.46 8.75 7.19
N PHE A 227 10.62 7.80 6.75
CA PHE A 227 10.79 7.16 5.44
C PHE A 227 10.72 8.18 4.29
N PHE A 228 9.74 9.07 4.30
CA PHE A 228 9.59 10.08 3.26
C PHE A 228 10.66 11.19 3.33
N ARG A 229 11.18 11.52 4.52
CA ARG A 229 12.35 12.40 4.65
C ARG A 229 13.59 11.79 3.96
N ASN A 230 13.85 10.52 4.21
CA ASN A 230 14.93 9.82 3.54
C ASN A 230 14.74 9.79 2.02
N LEU A 231 13.49 9.55 1.56
CA LEU A 231 13.17 9.40 0.15
C LEU A 231 13.22 10.74 -0.61
N MET A 232 12.69 11.81 -0.04
CA MET A 232 12.48 13.08 -0.73
C MET A 232 13.54 14.12 -0.43
N MET A 233 14.22 14.01 0.72
CA MET A 233 15.22 14.98 1.18
C MET A 233 16.64 14.39 1.24
N GLY A 234 16.80 13.08 1.02
CA GLY A 234 18.08 12.40 1.11
C GLY A 234 18.65 12.32 2.53
N GLU A 235 17.78 12.45 3.54
CA GLU A 235 18.17 12.24 4.94
C GLU A 235 18.48 10.77 5.21
N ASN A 236 19.13 10.47 6.31
CA ASN A 236 19.50 9.11 6.70
C ASN A 236 18.96 8.80 8.11
N HIS A 237 17.65 8.77 8.25
CA HIS A 237 17.02 8.26 9.46
C HIS A 237 17.12 6.73 9.47
N ASP A 238 17.68 6.18 10.56
CA ASP A 238 17.88 4.75 10.71
C ASP A 238 16.54 3.99 10.78
N PRO A 239 16.22 3.16 9.78
CA PRO A 239 14.99 2.37 9.78
C PRO A 239 15.01 1.26 10.85
N THR A 240 16.14 0.90 11.44
CA THR A 240 16.24 -0.19 12.41
C THR A 240 15.70 0.19 13.78
N THR A 241 15.70 1.47 14.13
CA THR A 241 15.12 1.97 15.40
C THR A 241 13.61 1.77 15.47
N ALA A 242 12.91 1.77 14.33
CA ALA A 242 11.49 1.49 14.23
C ALA A 242 11.15 0.00 14.25
N ASN A 243 12.10 -0.84 13.84
CA ASN A 243 11.94 -2.28 13.69
C ASN A 243 12.61 -3.07 14.83
N ARG A 244 12.55 -2.61 16.07
CA ARG A 244 13.06 -3.38 17.22
C ARG A 244 12.40 -4.76 17.43
N THR A 245 11.60 -5.17 16.47
CA THR A 245 11.18 -6.55 16.31
C THR A 245 11.80 -7.05 15.01
N SER A 246 13.03 -7.53 15.07
CA SER A 246 13.63 -8.36 14.03
C SER A 246 12.61 -9.43 13.61
N ARG A 247 12.42 -9.58 12.31
CA ARG A 247 11.58 -10.62 11.71
C ARG A 247 12.01 -11.98 12.29
N PRO A 248 11.20 -12.65 13.11
CA PRO A 248 11.56 -14.00 13.50
C PRO A 248 11.46 -14.86 12.25
N ASN A 249 12.54 -15.48 11.84
CA ASN A 249 12.57 -16.48 10.75
C ASN A 249 11.60 -17.67 11.00
N LYS A 250 10.94 -17.72 12.15
CA LYS A 250 10.09 -18.81 12.63
C LYS A 250 8.60 -18.70 12.27
N TYR A 251 8.09 -17.59 11.69
CA TYR A 251 6.66 -17.43 11.37
C TYR A 251 6.34 -17.61 9.90
N ARG A 252 7.23 -18.30 9.18
CA ARG A 252 6.95 -18.86 7.86
C ARG A 252 6.26 -20.22 7.99
N THR A 253 5.18 -20.28 8.75
CA THR A 253 4.39 -21.49 8.85
C THR A 253 3.21 -21.39 7.89
N SER A 254 2.81 -22.54 7.36
CA SER A 254 1.68 -22.84 6.48
C SER A 254 0.33 -22.12 6.77
N THR A 255 0.24 -21.37 7.86
CA THR A 255 -0.92 -20.56 8.24
C THR A 255 -1.05 -19.25 7.48
N GLU A 256 0.02 -18.68 6.93
CA GLU A 256 -0.08 -17.49 6.07
C GLU A 256 -0.69 -17.83 4.70
N HIS A 257 -0.46 -19.07 4.23
CA HIS A 257 -1.06 -19.58 2.99
C HIS A 257 -2.57 -19.83 3.10
N ALA A 258 -3.03 -20.34 4.24
CA ALA A 258 -4.46 -20.50 4.51
C ALA A 258 -5.19 -19.15 4.55
N ASN A 259 -4.50 -18.06 4.96
CA ASN A 259 -5.05 -16.70 4.94
C ASN A 259 -5.10 -16.06 3.54
N ARG A 260 -4.33 -16.56 2.56
CA ARG A 260 -4.42 -16.09 1.17
C ARG A 260 -5.65 -16.59 0.43
N THR A 261 -6.21 -17.72 0.84
CA THR A 261 -7.31 -18.38 0.11
C THR A 261 -8.66 -18.34 0.81
N THR A 262 -8.73 -18.11 2.13
CA THR A 262 -9.98 -18.44 2.82
C THR A 262 -10.22 -17.71 4.16
N GLN A 263 -9.95 -16.43 4.28
CA GLN A 263 -10.51 -15.70 5.43
C GLN A 263 -11.31 -14.48 4.99
N CYS A 264 -12.27 -14.72 4.10
CA CYS A 264 -13.52 -13.99 4.11
C CYS A 264 -14.38 -14.57 5.24
N THR A 265 -14.12 -14.20 6.46
CA THR A 265 -15.10 -14.42 7.51
C THR A 265 -16.11 -13.30 7.40
N THR A 266 -17.26 -13.60 6.82
CA THR A 266 -18.46 -12.77 6.93
C THR A 266 -18.83 -12.64 8.39
N TYR A 267 -18.41 -11.58 9.03
CA TYR A 267 -18.98 -11.15 10.28
C TYR A 267 -20.21 -10.29 9.97
N SER A 268 -21.35 -10.94 9.86
CA SER A 268 -22.64 -10.26 10.00
C SER A 268 -22.85 -9.94 11.48
N ASN A 269 -22.35 -8.82 11.94
CA ASN A 269 -22.80 -8.21 13.17
C ASN A 269 -23.19 -6.77 12.92
N HIS A 270 -24.50 -6.54 13.03
CA HIS A 270 -25.18 -5.27 13.00
C HIS A 270 -24.61 -4.30 14.04
N LYS A 271 -23.51 -3.61 13.69
CA LYS A 271 -23.15 -2.29 14.19
C LYS A 271 -22.33 -1.60 13.12
N SER A 272 -22.98 -0.71 12.38
CA SER A 272 -22.30 0.14 11.38
C SER A 272 -21.33 1.07 12.08
N TYR A 273 -20.05 0.78 11.98
CA TYR A 273 -19.00 1.74 12.36
C TYR A 273 -18.60 2.51 11.11
N ARG A 274 -18.88 3.79 11.08
CA ARG A 274 -18.40 4.69 10.02
C ARG A 274 -16.98 5.10 10.36
N TYR A 275 -16.04 4.79 9.48
CA TYR A 275 -14.61 5.01 9.70
C TYR A 275 -14.08 6.38 9.24
N ARG A 276 -14.94 7.20 8.63
CA ARG A 276 -14.63 8.61 8.30
C ARG A 276 -15.78 9.50 8.68
N THR A 277 -15.49 10.46 9.52
CA THR A 277 -16.44 11.52 9.85
C THR A 277 -16.13 12.73 8.98
N VAL A 278 -17.10 13.12 8.17
CA VAL A 278 -17.05 14.38 7.42
C VAL A 278 -17.69 15.44 8.29
N PHE A 279 -16.94 16.49 8.62
CA PHE A 279 -17.47 17.63 9.34
C PHE A 279 -17.83 18.72 8.34
N ILE A 280 -19.10 19.17 8.40
CA ILE A 280 -19.52 20.38 7.73
C ILE A 280 -19.38 21.52 8.72
N LYS A 281 -18.47 22.44 8.46
CA LYS A 281 -18.38 23.68 9.22
C LYS A 281 -18.83 24.82 8.33
N SER A 282 -19.91 25.49 8.73
CA SER A 282 -20.33 26.74 8.10
C SER A 282 -19.35 27.85 8.49
N ILE A 283 -18.70 28.44 7.50
CA ILE A 283 -17.87 29.63 7.65
C ILE A 283 -18.38 30.63 6.64
N ASN A 284 -18.85 31.77 7.11
CA ASN A 284 -19.38 32.88 6.28
C ASN A 284 -20.54 32.51 5.35
N GLY A 285 -21.46 31.63 5.79
CA GLY A 285 -22.64 31.27 5.01
C GLY A 285 -22.42 30.26 3.88
N GLU A 286 -21.19 29.79 3.67
CA GLU A 286 -20.90 28.71 2.73
C GLU A 286 -20.62 27.40 3.46
N ASN A 287 -21.25 26.31 3.02
CA ASN A 287 -21.00 24.97 3.53
C ASN A 287 -19.72 24.41 2.86
N ARG A 288 -18.64 24.31 3.61
CA ARG A 288 -17.41 23.64 3.15
C ARG A 288 -17.25 22.31 3.86
N ILE A 289 -17.05 21.26 3.08
CA ILE A 289 -16.78 19.92 3.58
C ILE A 289 -15.28 19.80 3.82
N LYS A 290 -14.88 19.59 5.07
CA LYS A 290 -13.50 19.23 5.41
C LYS A 290 -13.49 17.85 6.01
N ALA A 291 -12.78 16.91 5.37
CA ALA A 291 -12.42 15.65 5.99
C ALA A 291 -11.10 15.82 6.75
N SER A 292 -11.05 15.32 7.95
CA SER A 292 -9.81 15.22 8.71
C SER A 292 -9.40 13.74 8.74
N PRO A 293 -8.20 13.39 8.28
CA PRO A 293 -7.72 12.01 8.34
C PRO A 293 -7.44 11.52 9.76
N HIS A 294 -7.59 12.36 10.78
CA HIS A 294 -7.16 12.07 12.14
C HIS A 294 -8.24 12.15 13.22
N PHE A 295 -9.52 12.40 12.86
CA PHE A 295 -10.57 12.42 13.88
C PHE A 295 -11.34 11.11 13.88
N TYR A 296 -11.02 10.26 14.84
CA TYR A 296 -11.91 9.21 15.29
C TYR A 296 -12.86 9.81 16.30
N ASN A 297 -14.17 9.63 16.10
CA ASN A 297 -15.15 10.12 17.05
C ASN A 297 -14.93 9.55 18.43
N GLU A 298 -14.76 10.41 19.41
CA GLU A 298 -15.28 10.14 20.73
C GLU A 298 -16.81 10.21 20.63
N LEU A 299 -17.45 9.08 20.67
CA LEU A 299 -18.88 9.00 20.94
C LEU A 299 -19.04 9.35 22.41
N SER A 300 -19.34 10.60 22.70
CA SER A 300 -20.03 10.94 23.94
C SER A 300 -21.43 10.34 23.90
N ASP A 301 -21.86 9.74 24.98
CA ASP A 301 -23.16 9.08 25.20
C ASP A 301 -24.39 9.99 25.11
N THR A 302 -24.40 10.99 24.25
CA THR A 302 -25.55 11.86 24.02
C THR A 302 -26.06 11.66 22.59
N GLY A 303 -27.10 10.84 22.50
CA GLY A 303 -27.74 10.42 21.28
C GLY A 303 -28.47 11.51 20.50
N TYR A 304 -27.75 12.26 19.65
CA TYR A 304 -28.34 12.98 18.52
C TYR A 304 -27.32 13.12 17.40
N SER A 305 -27.37 12.24 16.44
CA SER A 305 -26.72 12.42 15.14
C SER A 305 -27.75 12.56 14.05
N LYS A 306 -27.89 13.75 13.45
CA LYS A 306 -28.56 13.91 12.16
C LYS A 306 -27.57 13.52 11.06
N TRP A 307 -27.94 12.55 10.26
CA TRP A 307 -27.25 12.04 9.11
C TRP A 307 -27.73 12.75 7.86
N PHE A 308 -26.80 13.16 7.03
CA PHE A 308 -27.08 13.47 5.62
C PHE A 308 -26.24 12.56 4.73
N CYS A 309 -26.90 12.04 3.72
CA CYS A 309 -26.31 11.23 2.66
C CYS A 309 -25.32 12.03 1.82
#